data_1286d9e9cd38615d571c41474d89d409
#
_entry.id   1286d9e9cd38615d571c41474d89d409
#
_cell.length_a   1.000
_cell.length_b   1.000
_cell.length_c   1.000
_cell.angle_alpha   90.00
_cell.angle_beta   90.00
_cell.angle_gamma   90.00
#
_symmetry.space_group_name_H-M   'P 1'
#
loop_
_entity.id
_entity.type
_entity.pdbx_description
1 polymer ?
#
loop_
_entity_poly.entity_id
_entity_poly.type
_entity_poly.pdbx_seq_one_letter_code
_entity_poly.pdbx_strand_id
1 'polypeptide(L)'
;MSFQKKYSIIVIASKDEKDFSLLSKLKNKFSGHEIILSIDADNQISIETLNEINLNINKLVKVPESTRGKSLNAGALKAENDYLWFLHIDSQIDKIEKEDLDRLQKKQLGYFKLAFDNKKNNINAQGANFRSKNFKLPFGDQSFLINKNLFNLIGRFDERLSEGEDHKFIWNAKALGVEIKEITREIITSARKYEDSSLFQTFKTIFKTVSQARRFKKQRIKNIYCFFMKDPKSKDSKSRLRNILNENNLVDEFNSHCLKIVKSNIDALNNEENKIVIINNSQNNDYLNELELLDFSILNIKKDDIGKSMQEAYDICAPFCDNIILSGSDVPELTAVQLKNSIKYLGNFDSYIIGTEDGGYCCFATKLKNLENVFSRVDYSTDHVLDDFIRHQYNTKKSDFKFIDVDTLDDLQSMYGNLKSASKLTKEQSNLVQFIDKRKYA
;
A
#
# COMPACT_ATOMS: atom_id res chain seq x y z
N MET A 1 -24.40 -9.67 16.53
CA MET A 1 -24.73 -8.68 15.50
C MET A 1 -23.55 -8.63 14.52
N SER A 2 -23.74 -9.03 13.27
CA SER A 2 -22.69 -8.87 12.27
C SER A 2 -22.52 -7.36 12.01
N PHE A 3 -21.34 -6.82 12.28
CA PHE A 3 -21.03 -5.43 11.91
C PHE A 3 -21.14 -5.32 10.39
N GLN A 4 -22.11 -4.55 9.92
CA GLN A 4 -22.26 -4.24 8.50
C GLN A 4 -21.04 -3.45 8.05
N LYS A 5 -20.35 -3.93 7.01
CA LYS A 5 -19.18 -3.25 6.45
C LYS A 5 -19.59 -1.92 5.82
N LYS A 6 -18.81 -0.88 6.10
CA LYS A 6 -18.97 0.41 5.43
C LYS A 6 -18.02 0.51 4.25
N TYR A 7 -18.54 0.97 3.13
CA TYR A 7 -17.80 1.15 1.89
C TYR A 7 -17.68 2.64 1.54
N SER A 8 -16.54 3.01 0.98
CA SER A 8 -16.41 4.23 0.19
C SER A 8 -16.59 3.83 -1.26
N ILE A 9 -17.69 4.25 -1.86
CA ILE A 9 -18.07 3.98 -3.24
C ILE A 9 -17.46 5.08 -4.10
N ILE A 10 -16.46 4.71 -4.91
CA ILE A 10 -15.70 5.62 -5.75
C ILE A 10 -16.26 5.52 -7.15
N VAL A 11 -16.91 6.59 -7.60
CA VAL A 11 -17.46 6.71 -8.94
C VAL A 11 -16.56 7.60 -9.77
N ILE A 12 -16.14 7.13 -10.94
CA ILE A 12 -15.33 7.93 -11.87
C ILE A 12 -16.17 8.36 -13.07
N ALA A 13 -15.94 9.59 -13.53
CA ALA A 13 -16.59 10.16 -14.71
C ALA A 13 -15.61 10.97 -15.56
N SER A 14 -15.88 11.06 -16.86
CA SER A 14 -15.07 11.83 -17.81
C SER A 14 -15.40 13.34 -17.76
N LYS A 15 -14.58 14.15 -18.44
CA LYS A 15 -14.80 15.60 -18.59
C LYS A 15 -16.13 15.94 -19.27
N ASP A 16 -16.61 15.10 -20.19
CA ASP A 16 -17.80 15.34 -20.99
C ASP A 16 -19.06 14.68 -20.41
N GLU A 17 -18.95 14.07 -19.20
CA GLU A 17 -20.07 13.37 -18.58
C GLU A 17 -21.15 14.36 -18.12
N LYS A 18 -22.40 14.02 -18.43
CA LYS A 18 -23.60 14.82 -18.09
C LYS A 18 -24.67 14.01 -17.35
N ASP A 19 -24.59 12.66 -17.41
CA ASP A 19 -25.54 11.77 -16.73
C ASP A 19 -24.98 11.29 -15.39
N PHE A 20 -25.50 11.82 -14.33
CA PHE A 20 -25.14 11.47 -12.95
C PHE A 20 -26.22 10.63 -12.25
N SER A 21 -27.12 10.01 -12.99
CA SER A 21 -28.26 9.24 -12.45
C SER A 21 -27.82 8.06 -11.55
N LEU A 22 -26.65 7.49 -11.79
CA LEU A 22 -26.06 6.44 -10.91
C LEU A 22 -25.93 6.95 -9.47
N LEU A 23 -25.53 8.20 -9.24
CA LEU A 23 -25.36 8.74 -7.89
C LEU A 23 -26.67 8.73 -7.09
N SER A 24 -27.80 9.05 -7.75
CA SER A 24 -29.13 8.96 -7.15
C SER A 24 -29.48 7.51 -6.74
N LYS A 25 -29.19 6.54 -7.60
CA LYS A 25 -29.41 5.12 -7.31
C LYS A 25 -28.54 4.66 -6.15
N LEU A 26 -27.26 5.06 -6.11
CA LEU A 26 -26.35 4.74 -5.02
C LEU A 26 -26.84 5.32 -3.69
N LYS A 27 -27.23 6.57 -3.66
CA LYS A 27 -27.77 7.23 -2.46
C LYS A 27 -28.98 6.49 -1.90
N ASN A 28 -29.91 6.11 -2.76
CA ASN A 28 -31.14 5.44 -2.35
C ASN A 28 -30.91 4.00 -1.89
N LYS A 29 -30.12 3.23 -2.65
CA LYS A 29 -29.93 1.79 -2.43
C LYS A 29 -28.85 1.49 -1.40
N PHE A 30 -27.77 2.29 -1.36
CA PHE A 30 -26.61 2.10 -0.51
C PHE A 30 -26.46 3.22 0.54
N SER A 31 -27.57 3.69 1.08
CA SER A 31 -27.57 4.65 2.18
C SER A 31 -26.72 4.16 3.36
N GLY A 32 -25.94 5.05 3.95
CA GLY A 32 -24.98 4.71 5.03
C GLY A 32 -23.57 4.36 4.55
N HIS A 33 -23.34 4.26 3.24
CA HIS A 33 -22.02 4.20 2.63
C HIS A 33 -21.57 5.60 2.18
N GLU A 34 -20.25 5.80 2.07
CA GLU A 34 -19.68 7.04 1.56
C GLU A 34 -19.66 7.02 0.02
N ILE A 35 -20.13 8.07 -0.62
CA ILE A 35 -20.11 8.23 -2.08
C ILE A 35 -19.11 9.32 -2.45
N ILE A 36 -18.11 8.98 -3.25
CA ILE A 36 -17.07 9.87 -3.73
C ILE A 36 -17.14 9.92 -5.26
N LEU A 37 -17.42 11.09 -5.82
CA LEU A 37 -17.32 11.32 -7.27
C LEU A 37 -15.92 11.85 -7.58
N SER A 38 -15.15 11.10 -8.36
CA SER A 38 -13.84 11.50 -8.86
C SER A 38 -13.94 11.78 -10.36
N ILE A 39 -13.74 13.01 -10.76
CA ILE A 39 -14.03 13.50 -12.11
C ILE A 39 -12.89 14.37 -12.63
N ASP A 40 -12.74 14.40 -13.94
CA ASP A 40 -11.80 15.31 -14.61
C ASP A 40 -12.00 16.76 -14.16
N ALA A 41 -10.91 17.49 -13.93
CA ALA A 41 -10.97 18.87 -13.43
C ALA A 41 -11.68 19.82 -14.42
N ASP A 42 -11.64 19.51 -15.72
CA ASP A 42 -12.28 20.34 -16.76
C ASP A 42 -13.80 20.15 -16.82
N ASN A 43 -14.38 19.14 -16.16
CA ASN A 43 -15.82 19.00 -16.05
C ASN A 43 -16.38 20.12 -15.15
N GLN A 44 -17.44 20.81 -15.60
CA GLN A 44 -18.01 21.99 -14.94
C GLN A 44 -18.92 21.67 -13.75
N ILE A 45 -19.16 20.38 -13.46
CA ILE A 45 -20.03 20.00 -12.33
C ILE A 45 -19.42 20.45 -10.99
N SER A 46 -20.24 20.95 -10.10
CA SER A 46 -19.85 21.34 -8.74
C SER A 46 -20.68 20.59 -7.69
N ILE A 47 -20.26 20.65 -6.43
CA ILE A 47 -21.02 20.08 -5.31
C ILE A 47 -22.38 20.78 -5.19
N GLU A 48 -22.43 22.09 -5.38
CA GLU A 48 -23.64 22.90 -5.31
C GLU A 48 -24.64 22.43 -6.37
N THR A 49 -24.20 22.29 -7.63
CA THR A 49 -25.03 21.78 -8.73
C THR A 49 -25.55 20.36 -8.44
N LEU A 50 -24.71 19.49 -7.88
CA LEU A 50 -25.14 18.13 -7.51
C LEU A 50 -26.18 18.16 -6.38
N ASN A 51 -26.04 19.06 -5.41
CA ASN A 51 -26.99 19.22 -4.32
C ASN A 51 -28.33 19.79 -4.80
N GLU A 52 -28.33 20.78 -5.72
CA GLU A 52 -29.51 21.34 -6.34
C GLU A 52 -30.36 20.28 -7.05
N ILE A 53 -29.75 19.31 -7.68
CA ILE A 53 -30.45 18.18 -8.30
C ILE A 53 -30.63 16.98 -7.35
N ASN A 54 -30.54 17.17 -6.03
CA ASN A 54 -30.71 16.17 -4.99
C ASN A 54 -29.71 14.97 -5.05
N LEU A 55 -28.56 15.14 -5.67
CA LEU A 55 -27.48 14.15 -5.71
C LEU A 55 -26.42 14.42 -4.63
N ASN A 56 -26.82 14.45 -3.36
CA ASN A 56 -25.93 14.68 -2.24
C ASN A 56 -24.90 13.56 -2.14
N ILE A 57 -23.69 13.81 -2.63
CA ILE A 57 -22.53 12.96 -2.46
C ILE A 57 -21.70 13.42 -1.26
N ASN A 58 -20.85 12.54 -0.74
CA ASN A 58 -20.00 12.90 0.39
C ASN A 58 -18.81 13.77 -0.04
N LYS A 59 -18.20 13.45 -1.21
CA LYS A 59 -17.01 14.16 -1.70
C LYS A 59 -17.00 14.25 -3.22
N LEU A 60 -16.59 15.43 -3.73
CA LEU A 60 -16.25 15.67 -5.13
C LEU A 60 -14.73 15.86 -5.23
N VAL A 61 -14.07 15.04 -6.05
CA VAL A 61 -12.63 15.09 -6.28
C VAL A 61 -12.36 15.48 -7.73
N LYS A 62 -11.80 16.65 -7.95
CA LYS A 62 -11.39 17.16 -9.27
C LYS A 62 -9.95 16.70 -9.55
N VAL A 63 -9.74 16.03 -10.67
CA VAL A 63 -8.46 15.42 -11.04
C VAL A 63 -7.91 16.08 -12.31
N PRO A 64 -6.80 16.82 -12.21
CA PRO A 64 -6.15 17.41 -13.39
C PRO A 64 -5.57 16.31 -14.29
N GLU A 65 -5.66 16.52 -15.62
CA GLU A 65 -5.14 15.56 -16.62
C GLU A 65 -5.54 14.12 -16.28
N SER A 66 -6.84 13.90 -16.07
CA SER A 66 -7.34 12.67 -15.53
C SER A 66 -7.10 11.49 -16.47
N THR A 67 -6.61 10.39 -15.90
CA THR A 67 -6.70 9.04 -16.46
C THR A 67 -7.60 8.21 -15.56
N ARG A 68 -8.05 7.05 -16.04
CA ARG A 68 -8.86 6.14 -15.20
C ARG A 68 -8.12 5.80 -13.89
N GLY A 69 -6.83 5.46 -13.97
CA GLY A 69 -6.00 5.15 -12.80
C GLY A 69 -5.88 6.32 -11.84
N LYS A 70 -5.59 7.53 -12.34
CA LYS A 70 -5.52 8.75 -11.52
C LYS A 70 -6.84 9.02 -10.79
N SER A 71 -7.97 8.95 -11.51
CA SER A 71 -9.29 9.22 -10.91
C SER A 71 -9.68 8.19 -9.86
N LEU A 72 -9.44 6.89 -10.10
CA LEU A 72 -9.69 5.82 -9.14
C LEU A 72 -8.83 5.99 -7.88
N ASN A 73 -7.54 6.28 -8.03
CA ASN A 73 -6.62 6.50 -6.92
C ASN A 73 -6.96 7.77 -6.12
N ALA A 74 -7.30 8.87 -6.80
CA ALA A 74 -7.69 10.12 -6.15
C ALA A 74 -8.95 9.95 -5.27
N GLY A 75 -9.94 9.21 -5.78
CA GLY A 75 -11.12 8.84 -5.00
C GLY A 75 -10.75 7.95 -3.80
N ALA A 76 -9.92 6.93 -4.01
CA ALA A 76 -9.46 6.02 -2.95
C ALA A 76 -8.67 6.74 -1.85
N LEU A 77 -7.88 7.76 -2.21
CA LEU A 77 -7.12 8.56 -1.24
C LEU A 77 -8.04 9.35 -0.31
N LYS A 78 -9.17 9.85 -0.82
CA LYS A 78 -10.16 10.62 -0.04
C LYS A 78 -11.16 9.75 0.73
N ALA A 79 -11.15 8.43 0.52
CA ALA A 79 -12.02 7.47 1.18
C ALA A 79 -11.75 7.40 2.69
N GLU A 80 -12.80 7.38 3.51
CA GLU A 80 -12.70 7.27 4.98
C GLU A 80 -12.98 5.85 5.49
N ASN A 81 -13.70 5.03 4.72
CA ASN A 81 -14.03 3.68 5.13
C ASN A 81 -12.94 2.65 4.77
N ASP A 82 -12.94 1.53 5.48
CA ASP A 82 -11.97 0.43 5.31
C ASP A 82 -12.13 -0.35 4.01
N TYR A 83 -13.28 -0.25 3.35
CA TYR A 83 -13.57 -0.96 2.12
C TYR A 83 -13.87 0.02 0.99
N LEU A 84 -13.34 -0.28 -0.20
CA LEU A 84 -13.50 0.50 -1.43
C LEU A 84 -14.34 -0.29 -2.42
N TRP A 85 -15.25 0.40 -3.09
CA TRP A 85 -16.00 -0.11 -4.22
C TRP A 85 -15.83 0.83 -5.42
N PHE A 86 -15.19 0.35 -6.48
CA PHE A 86 -14.88 1.15 -7.66
C PHE A 86 -15.95 0.96 -8.73
N LEU A 87 -16.51 2.06 -9.22
CA LEU A 87 -17.56 2.10 -10.25
C LEU A 87 -17.25 3.11 -11.34
N HIS A 88 -17.71 2.82 -12.54
CA HIS A 88 -17.83 3.79 -13.61
C HIS A 88 -19.23 4.43 -13.56
N ILE A 89 -19.34 5.70 -13.97
CA ILE A 89 -20.60 6.44 -13.90
C ILE A 89 -21.72 5.82 -14.74
N ASP A 90 -21.37 5.10 -15.81
CA ASP A 90 -22.32 4.40 -16.70
C ASP A 90 -22.70 2.98 -16.21
N SER A 91 -22.27 2.59 -15.01
CA SER A 91 -22.61 1.30 -14.42
C SER A 91 -24.05 1.27 -13.92
N GLN A 92 -24.76 0.16 -14.16
CA GLN A 92 -26.07 -0.09 -13.57
C GLN A 92 -25.96 -1.15 -12.48
N ILE A 93 -26.47 -0.80 -11.30
CA ILE A 93 -26.30 -1.57 -10.06
C ILE A 93 -27.62 -2.19 -9.56
N ASP A 94 -28.64 -2.20 -10.39
CA ASP A 94 -30.00 -2.57 -9.98
C ASP A 94 -30.10 -3.97 -9.37
N LYS A 95 -29.25 -4.91 -9.81
CA LYS A 95 -29.20 -6.31 -9.32
C LYS A 95 -28.29 -6.52 -8.11
N ILE A 96 -27.56 -5.51 -7.63
CA ILE A 96 -26.60 -5.61 -6.54
C ILE A 96 -27.27 -5.17 -5.24
N GLU A 97 -27.22 -5.97 -4.19
CA GLU A 97 -27.77 -5.66 -2.86
C GLU A 97 -26.65 -5.40 -1.84
N LYS A 98 -26.99 -4.77 -0.70
CA LYS A 98 -26.01 -4.48 0.37
C LYS A 98 -25.32 -5.75 0.88
N GLU A 99 -26.07 -6.82 1.02
CA GLU A 99 -25.60 -8.13 1.49
C GLU A 99 -24.56 -8.76 0.56
N ASP A 100 -24.58 -8.40 -0.73
CA ASP A 100 -23.59 -8.87 -1.69
C ASP A 100 -22.21 -8.29 -1.41
N LEU A 101 -22.14 -7.03 -0.93
CA LEU A 101 -20.92 -6.38 -0.54
C LEU A 101 -20.31 -7.02 0.72
N ASP A 102 -21.14 -7.43 1.67
CA ASP A 102 -20.72 -8.02 2.96
C ASP A 102 -20.04 -9.39 2.80
N ARG A 103 -20.23 -10.07 1.66
CA ARG A 103 -19.60 -11.37 1.35
C ARG A 103 -18.09 -11.31 1.12
N LEU A 104 -17.52 -10.14 0.91
CA LEU A 104 -16.08 -9.97 0.68
C LEU A 104 -15.32 -10.11 2.00
N GLN A 105 -14.28 -10.93 2.02
CA GLN A 105 -13.35 -11.01 3.15
C GLN A 105 -12.20 -9.99 3.01
N LYS A 106 -11.56 -9.64 4.14
CA LYS A 106 -10.51 -8.61 4.21
C LYS A 106 -9.32 -8.87 3.28
N LYS A 107 -9.04 -10.16 3.00
CA LYS A 107 -7.89 -10.63 2.18
C LYS A 107 -8.28 -10.94 0.73
N GLN A 108 -9.49 -10.56 0.30
CA GLN A 108 -10.02 -10.85 -1.04
C GLN A 108 -10.17 -9.59 -1.87
N LEU A 109 -10.02 -9.74 -3.19
CA LEU A 109 -10.46 -8.78 -4.20
C LEU A 109 -11.71 -9.33 -4.86
N GLY A 110 -12.83 -8.62 -4.70
CA GLY A 110 -14.11 -8.97 -5.27
C GLY A 110 -14.33 -8.33 -6.64
N TYR A 111 -15.07 -9.02 -7.52
CA TYR A 111 -15.57 -8.48 -8.78
C TYR A 111 -16.95 -9.03 -9.10
N PHE A 112 -17.74 -8.33 -9.90
CA PHE A 112 -19.07 -8.75 -10.33
C PHE A 112 -19.03 -9.42 -11.70
N LYS A 113 -20.06 -10.20 -12.00
CA LYS A 113 -20.29 -10.66 -13.39
C LYS A 113 -20.65 -9.49 -14.28
N LEU A 114 -20.05 -9.45 -15.46
CA LEU A 114 -20.35 -8.44 -16.46
C LEU A 114 -21.61 -8.80 -17.22
N ALA A 115 -22.48 -7.84 -17.42
CA ALA A 115 -23.55 -7.86 -18.42
C ALA A 115 -23.53 -6.54 -19.22
N PHE A 116 -24.05 -6.55 -20.45
CA PHE A 116 -24.23 -5.35 -21.24
C PHE A 116 -25.70 -4.96 -21.31
N ASP A 117 -25.97 -3.68 -21.47
CA ASP A 117 -27.30 -3.13 -21.68
C ASP A 117 -27.94 -3.59 -23.00
N ASN A 118 -27.12 -4.00 -23.98
CA ASN A 118 -27.55 -4.51 -25.29
C ASN A 118 -27.38 -6.04 -25.34
N LYS A 119 -28.50 -6.77 -25.60
CA LYS A 119 -28.52 -8.24 -25.73
C LYS A 119 -27.61 -8.80 -26.86
N LYS A 120 -27.31 -8.02 -27.88
CA LYS A 120 -26.40 -8.44 -28.99
C LYS A 120 -24.97 -8.68 -28.49
N ASN A 121 -24.55 -8.10 -27.41
CA ASN A 121 -23.18 -8.20 -26.87
C ASN A 121 -23.02 -9.26 -25.78
N ASN A 122 -24.00 -10.10 -25.53
CA ASN A 122 -23.93 -11.16 -24.51
C ASN A 122 -22.75 -12.12 -24.70
N ILE A 123 -22.31 -12.39 -25.92
CA ILE A 123 -21.15 -13.26 -26.20
C ILE A 123 -19.88 -12.63 -25.62
N ASN A 124 -19.70 -11.32 -25.73
CA ASN A 124 -18.56 -10.61 -25.19
C ASN A 124 -18.57 -10.62 -23.64
N ALA A 125 -19.75 -10.44 -23.02
CA ALA A 125 -19.92 -10.56 -21.58
C ALA A 125 -19.61 -11.99 -21.09
N GLN A 126 -20.10 -13.02 -21.81
CA GLN A 126 -19.78 -14.42 -21.49
C GLN A 126 -18.28 -14.70 -21.58
N GLY A 127 -17.60 -14.20 -22.61
CA GLY A 127 -16.15 -14.30 -22.79
C GLY A 127 -15.38 -13.62 -21.63
N ALA A 128 -15.80 -12.41 -21.23
CA ALA A 128 -15.23 -11.71 -20.08
C ALA A 128 -15.44 -12.48 -18.79
N ASN A 129 -16.64 -12.98 -18.53
CA ASN A 129 -16.96 -13.76 -17.34
C ASN A 129 -16.20 -15.09 -17.30
N PHE A 130 -16.09 -15.79 -18.46
CA PHE A 130 -15.27 -17.01 -18.57
C PHE A 130 -13.80 -16.74 -18.22
N ARG A 131 -13.20 -15.67 -18.78
CA ARG A 131 -11.83 -15.25 -18.47
C ARG A 131 -11.66 -14.97 -16.98
N SER A 132 -12.56 -14.20 -16.40
CA SER A 132 -12.47 -13.78 -15.00
C SER A 132 -12.64 -14.95 -14.04
N LYS A 133 -13.58 -15.86 -14.34
CA LYS A 133 -13.82 -17.04 -13.52
C LYS A 133 -12.66 -18.04 -13.57
N ASN A 134 -12.19 -18.39 -14.79
CA ASN A 134 -11.24 -19.48 -14.97
C ASN A 134 -9.77 -19.01 -14.84
N PHE A 135 -9.44 -17.81 -15.32
CA PHE A 135 -8.08 -17.29 -15.25
C PHE A 135 -7.86 -16.27 -14.12
N LYS A 136 -8.92 -15.93 -13.37
CA LYS A 136 -8.88 -14.90 -12.32
C LYS A 136 -8.32 -13.57 -12.85
N LEU A 137 -8.87 -13.13 -14.00
CA LEU A 137 -8.48 -11.90 -14.70
C LEU A 137 -9.71 -11.02 -14.97
N PRO A 138 -10.39 -10.49 -13.95
CA PRO A 138 -11.45 -9.50 -14.14
C PRO A 138 -10.87 -8.18 -14.64
N PHE A 139 -11.67 -7.40 -15.37
CA PHE A 139 -11.34 -6.05 -15.81
C PHE A 139 -12.10 -5.01 -15.00
N GLY A 140 -11.73 -3.74 -15.13
CA GLY A 140 -12.30 -2.64 -14.37
C GLY A 140 -13.81 -2.42 -14.58
N ASP A 141 -14.34 -2.79 -15.76
CA ASP A 141 -15.77 -2.77 -16.07
C ASP A 141 -16.59 -3.81 -15.27
N GLN A 142 -15.93 -4.79 -14.66
CA GLN A 142 -16.52 -5.73 -13.71
C GLN A 142 -16.57 -5.19 -12.29
N SER A 143 -16.15 -3.95 -12.07
CA SER A 143 -16.17 -3.27 -10.77
C SER A 143 -15.43 -4.04 -9.66
N PHE A 144 -14.58 -3.36 -8.95
CA PHE A 144 -13.77 -4.00 -7.90
C PHE A 144 -14.22 -3.59 -6.51
N LEU A 145 -14.27 -4.60 -5.62
CA LEU A 145 -14.43 -4.40 -4.17
C LEU A 145 -13.18 -4.88 -3.47
N ILE A 146 -12.65 -4.08 -2.55
CA ILE A 146 -11.40 -4.42 -1.88
C ILE A 146 -11.27 -3.71 -0.53
N ASN A 147 -10.56 -4.30 0.42
CA ASN A 147 -10.12 -3.58 1.62
C ASN A 147 -9.07 -2.52 1.24
N LYS A 148 -9.14 -1.33 1.81
CA LYS A 148 -8.27 -0.18 1.49
C LYS A 148 -6.78 -0.48 1.73
N ASN A 149 -6.45 -1.18 2.83
CA ASN A 149 -5.06 -1.55 3.10
C ASN A 149 -4.54 -2.57 2.09
N LEU A 150 -5.39 -3.53 1.68
CA LEU A 150 -5.04 -4.48 0.62
C LEU A 150 -4.87 -3.79 -0.74
N PHE A 151 -5.71 -2.81 -1.07
CA PHE A 151 -5.56 -1.98 -2.27
C PHE A 151 -4.20 -1.26 -2.31
N ASN A 152 -3.81 -0.66 -1.19
CA ASN A 152 -2.51 -0.01 -1.04
C ASN A 152 -1.35 -1.02 -1.09
N LEU A 153 -1.51 -2.19 -0.44
CA LEU A 153 -0.50 -3.26 -0.45
C LEU A 153 -0.27 -3.81 -1.86
N ILE A 154 -1.29 -3.98 -2.67
CA ILE A 154 -1.15 -4.40 -4.09
C ILE A 154 -0.35 -3.37 -4.89
N GLY A 155 -0.47 -2.08 -4.57
CA GLY A 155 0.26 -0.96 -5.19
C GLY A 155 -0.63 -0.04 -6.00
N ARG A 156 -1.94 0.00 -5.71
CA ARG A 156 -2.93 0.88 -6.37
C ARG A 156 -2.97 0.68 -7.90
N PHE A 157 -3.71 1.53 -8.60
CA PHE A 157 -3.66 1.57 -10.08
C PHE A 157 -2.42 2.36 -10.53
N ASP A 158 -1.76 1.90 -11.59
CA ASP A 158 -0.60 2.62 -12.15
C ASP A 158 -1.08 3.83 -12.99
N GLU A 159 -0.85 5.02 -12.47
CA GLU A 159 -1.29 6.30 -13.06
C GLU A 159 -0.55 6.67 -14.35
N ARG A 160 0.60 6.04 -14.62
CA ARG A 160 1.40 6.25 -15.84
C ARG A 160 0.78 5.54 -17.06
N LEU A 161 -0.16 4.62 -16.81
CA LEU A 161 -0.82 3.87 -17.88
C LEU A 161 -2.08 4.62 -18.34
N SER A 162 -2.14 4.92 -19.61
CA SER A 162 -3.38 5.40 -20.24
C SER A 162 -4.44 4.31 -20.37
N GLU A 163 -4.01 3.03 -20.44
CA GLU A 163 -4.87 1.87 -20.52
C GLU A 163 -4.22 0.62 -19.92
N GLY A 164 -5.02 -0.26 -19.31
CA GLY A 164 -4.60 -1.52 -18.71
C GLY A 164 -4.07 -1.40 -17.30
N GLU A 165 -4.36 -0.29 -16.62
CA GLU A 165 -4.11 -0.06 -15.20
C GLU A 165 -4.79 -1.11 -14.33
N ASP A 166 -6.02 -1.50 -14.70
CA ASP A 166 -6.80 -2.57 -14.09
C ASP A 166 -6.16 -3.95 -14.28
N HIS A 167 -5.65 -4.23 -15.48
CA HIS A 167 -4.93 -5.48 -15.75
C HIS A 167 -3.65 -5.57 -14.92
N LYS A 168 -2.85 -4.49 -14.88
CA LYS A 168 -1.64 -4.46 -14.07
C LYS A 168 -1.95 -4.66 -12.58
N PHE A 169 -3.01 -4.01 -12.08
CA PHE A 169 -3.48 -4.16 -10.73
C PHE A 169 -3.83 -5.62 -10.40
N ILE A 170 -4.57 -6.30 -11.26
CA ILE A 170 -4.91 -7.73 -11.11
C ILE A 170 -3.65 -8.63 -11.14
N TRP A 171 -2.68 -8.35 -12.02
CA TRP A 171 -1.43 -9.12 -12.04
C TRP A 171 -0.60 -8.89 -10.78
N ASN A 172 -0.57 -7.69 -10.24
CA ASN A 172 0.07 -7.41 -8.95
C ASN A 172 -0.64 -8.15 -7.80
N ALA A 173 -1.97 -8.16 -7.79
CA ALA A 173 -2.76 -8.92 -6.79
C ALA A 173 -2.44 -10.44 -6.87
N LYS A 174 -2.35 -10.99 -8.08
CA LYS A 174 -1.97 -12.41 -8.27
C LYS A 174 -0.54 -12.70 -7.82
N ALA A 175 0.40 -11.80 -8.07
CA ALA A 175 1.78 -11.97 -7.61
C ALA A 175 1.89 -12.01 -6.06
N LEU A 176 1.01 -11.28 -5.37
CA LEU A 176 0.85 -11.35 -3.91
C LEU A 176 0.05 -12.57 -3.42
N GLY A 177 -0.55 -13.35 -4.31
CA GLY A 177 -1.40 -14.49 -3.92
C GLY A 177 -2.77 -14.05 -3.36
N VAL A 178 -3.23 -12.84 -3.68
CA VAL A 178 -4.55 -12.36 -3.28
C VAL A 178 -5.65 -13.21 -3.93
N GLU A 179 -6.61 -13.66 -3.14
CA GLU A 179 -7.78 -14.39 -3.65
C GLU A 179 -8.69 -13.44 -4.44
N ILE A 180 -8.89 -13.73 -5.74
CA ILE A 180 -9.79 -13.01 -6.62
C ILE A 180 -11.12 -13.74 -6.66
N LYS A 181 -12.17 -13.12 -6.08
CA LYS A 181 -13.47 -13.72 -5.82
C LYS A 181 -14.58 -13.12 -6.67
N GLU A 182 -15.31 -13.97 -7.37
CA GLU A 182 -16.53 -13.57 -8.06
C GLU A 182 -17.68 -13.36 -7.05
N ILE A 183 -18.32 -12.20 -7.13
CA ILE A 183 -19.61 -11.93 -6.48
C ILE A 183 -20.69 -12.30 -7.49
N THR A 184 -21.60 -13.20 -7.10
CA THR A 184 -22.56 -13.87 -8.01
C THR A 184 -23.68 -12.96 -8.52
N ARG A 185 -23.51 -11.64 -8.47
CA ARG A 185 -24.42 -10.64 -9.04
C ARG A 185 -23.84 -10.04 -10.30
N GLU A 186 -24.72 -9.46 -11.11
CA GLU A 186 -24.35 -8.82 -12.36
C GLU A 186 -24.27 -7.30 -12.20
N ILE A 187 -23.17 -6.74 -12.71
CA ILE A 187 -23.08 -5.32 -13.01
C ILE A 187 -23.31 -5.13 -14.51
N ILE A 188 -24.15 -4.18 -14.88
CA ILE A 188 -24.44 -3.88 -16.27
C ILE A 188 -23.66 -2.62 -16.66
N THR A 189 -22.95 -2.64 -17.77
CA THR A 189 -22.23 -1.49 -18.32
C THR A 189 -22.66 -1.22 -19.77
N SER A 190 -22.38 -0.02 -20.27
CA SER A 190 -22.74 0.38 -21.62
C SER A 190 -21.95 -0.39 -22.68
N ALA A 191 -22.65 -0.89 -23.68
CA ALA A 191 -22.08 -1.59 -24.82
C ALA A 191 -21.50 -0.66 -25.89
N ARG A 192 -21.45 0.67 -25.70
CA ARG A 192 -21.04 1.68 -26.70
C ARG A 192 -19.74 1.34 -27.44
N LYS A 193 -18.77 0.69 -26.77
CA LYS A 193 -17.50 0.27 -27.37
C LYS A 193 -17.62 -0.90 -28.37
N TYR A 194 -18.76 -1.58 -28.41
CA TYR A 194 -18.98 -2.80 -29.20
C TYR A 194 -20.01 -2.62 -30.31
N GLU A 195 -20.53 -1.40 -30.55
CA GLU A 195 -21.59 -1.16 -31.50
C GLU A 195 -21.16 -1.32 -32.95
N ASP A 196 -19.90 -1.01 -33.28
CA ASP A 196 -19.44 -0.96 -34.68
C ASP A 196 -18.76 -2.24 -35.25
N SER A 197 -18.32 -3.20 -34.43
CA SER A 197 -17.72 -4.46 -34.94
C SER A 197 -17.40 -5.50 -33.84
N SER A 198 -18.34 -6.35 -33.50
CA SER A 198 -18.21 -7.24 -32.31
C SER A 198 -17.08 -8.28 -32.42
N LEU A 199 -16.85 -8.93 -33.55
CA LEU A 199 -15.83 -9.97 -33.71
C LEU A 199 -14.41 -9.40 -33.76
N PHE A 200 -14.19 -8.34 -34.54
CA PHE A 200 -12.86 -7.70 -34.61
C PHE A 200 -12.43 -7.10 -33.26
N GLN A 201 -13.35 -6.46 -32.54
CA GLN A 201 -13.10 -5.94 -31.20
C GLN A 201 -12.79 -7.07 -30.21
N THR A 202 -13.45 -8.22 -30.33
CA THR A 202 -13.16 -9.39 -29.49
C THR A 202 -11.75 -9.91 -29.73
N PHE A 203 -11.33 -10.10 -31.01
CA PHE A 203 -9.96 -10.50 -31.34
C PHE A 203 -8.91 -9.48 -30.84
N LYS A 204 -9.16 -8.19 -31.04
CA LYS A 204 -8.30 -7.11 -30.53
C LYS A 204 -8.17 -7.17 -29.02
N THR A 205 -9.26 -7.40 -28.29
CA THR A 205 -9.29 -7.53 -26.84
C THR A 205 -8.51 -8.76 -26.37
N ILE A 206 -8.66 -9.91 -27.04
CA ILE A 206 -7.90 -11.14 -26.72
C ILE A 206 -6.40 -10.90 -26.93
N PHE A 207 -6.01 -10.35 -28.09
CA PHE A 207 -4.60 -10.06 -28.39
C PHE A 207 -4.00 -9.07 -27.38
N LYS A 208 -4.74 -8.00 -27.05
CA LYS A 208 -4.36 -7.02 -26.02
C LYS A 208 -4.21 -7.70 -24.65
N THR A 209 -5.14 -8.56 -24.28
CA THR A 209 -5.08 -9.30 -22.99
C THR A 209 -3.84 -10.20 -22.93
N VAL A 210 -3.52 -10.92 -24.01
CA VAL A 210 -2.32 -11.78 -24.07
C VAL A 210 -1.04 -10.94 -24.01
N SER A 211 -0.99 -9.83 -24.75
CA SER A 211 0.15 -8.90 -24.72
C SER A 211 0.36 -8.30 -23.35
N GLN A 212 -0.71 -7.83 -22.71
CA GLN A 212 -0.67 -7.30 -21.35
C GLN A 212 -0.31 -8.36 -20.31
N ALA A 213 -0.79 -9.60 -20.46
CA ALA A 213 -0.39 -10.71 -19.62
C ALA A 213 1.12 -10.97 -19.69
N ARG A 214 1.72 -10.91 -20.88
CA ARG A 214 3.18 -11.04 -21.04
C ARG A 214 3.92 -9.88 -20.39
N ARG A 215 3.38 -8.67 -20.44
CA ARG A 215 4.01 -7.46 -19.92
C ARG A 215 3.88 -7.33 -18.39
N PHE A 216 2.73 -7.70 -17.83
CA PHE A 216 2.38 -7.42 -16.43
C PHE A 216 2.49 -8.63 -15.51
N LYS A 217 2.60 -9.86 -16.07
CA LYS A 217 2.75 -11.06 -15.25
C LYS A 217 4.07 -10.97 -14.46
N LYS A 218 3.95 -11.07 -13.15
CA LYS A 218 5.09 -11.08 -12.21
C LYS A 218 5.22 -12.45 -11.57
N GLN A 219 6.41 -12.72 -11.05
CA GLN A 219 6.63 -13.86 -10.17
C GLN A 219 5.87 -13.67 -8.86
N ARG A 220 5.66 -14.78 -8.14
CA ARG A 220 5.06 -14.74 -6.81
C ARG A 220 5.98 -13.97 -5.86
N ILE A 221 5.41 -13.07 -5.09
CA ILE A 221 6.14 -12.38 -4.01
C ILE A 221 6.43 -13.39 -2.90
N LYS A 222 7.70 -13.53 -2.54
CA LYS A 222 8.16 -14.38 -1.45
C LYS A 222 8.39 -13.58 -0.17
N ASN A 223 8.97 -12.39 -0.30
CA ASN A 223 9.37 -11.58 0.83
C ASN A 223 8.69 -10.22 0.79
N ILE A 224 8.20 -9.77 1.95
CA ILE A 224 7.73 -8.39 2.14
C ILE A 224 8.66 -7.71 3.13
N TYR A 225 9.24 -6.59 2.72
CA TYR A 225 10.04 -5.71 3.57
C TYR A 225 9.21 -4.48 3.93
N CYS A 226 8.93 -4.30 5.20
CA CYS A 226 8.21 -3.15 5.75
C CYS A 226 9.21 -2.20 6.40
N PHE A 227 9.32 -0.98 5.86
CA PHE A 227 10.16 0.07 6.41
C PHE A 227 9.31 1.09 7.14
N PHE A 228 9.49 1.21 8.45
CA PHE A 228 8.81 2.20 9.28
C PHE A 228 9.51 3.54 9.14
N MET A 229 8.81 4.52 8.60
CA MET A 229 9.37 5.83 8.28
C MET A 229 8.52 6.95 8.87
N LYS A 230 9.19 8.02 9.31
CA LYS A 230 8.58 9.26 9.78
C LYS A 230 9.12 10.43 8.97
N ASP A 231 8.35 11.52 8.91
CA ASP A 231 8.84 12.77 8.34
C ASP A 231 10.11 13.21 9.11
N PRO A 232 11.25 13.43 8.45
CA PRO A 232 12.50 13.86 9.09
C PRO A 232 12.36 15.17 9.82
N LYS A 233 11.42 16.04 9.39
CA LYS A 233 11.12 17.35 10.00
C LYS A 233 10.07 17.28 11.11
N SER A 234 9.58 16.07 11.44
CA SER A 234 8.61 15.91 12.53
C SER A 234 9.23 16.27 13.86
N LYS A 235 8.52 17.08 14.66
CA LYS A 235 8.95 17.47 16.01
C LYS A 235 9.13 16.29 16.96
N ASP A 236 8.39 15.21 16.71
CA ASP A 236 8.43 13.98 17.52
C ASP A 236 9.60 13.06 17.12
N SER A 237 10.31 13.40 16.03
CA SER A 237 11.48 12.63 15.59
C SER A 237 12.71 13.07 16.37
N LYS A 238 13.35 12.13 17.08
CA LYS A 238 14.58 12.32 17.88
C LYS A 238 14.53 13.54 18.81
N SER A 239 13.46 13.62 19.58
CA SER A 239 13.20 14.75 20.50
C SER A 239 14.33 14.93 21.54
N ARG A 240 14.97 13.83 22.03
CA ARG A 240 16.09 13.89 22.96
C ARG A 240 17.31 14.58 22.31
N LEU A 241 17.65 14.19 21.08
CA LEU A 241 18.77 14.78 20.35
C LEU A 241 18.49 16.25 20.01
N ARG A 242 17.24 16.61 19.66
CA ARG A 242 16.82 18.01 19.43
C ARG A 242 16.99 18.89 20.66
N ASN A 243 16.65 18.39 21.82
CA ASN A 243 16.77 19.15 23.08
C ASN A 243 18.22 19.42 23.46
N ILE A 244 19.14 18.50 23.11
CA ILE A 244 20.57 18.65 23.45
C ILE A 244 21.26 19.60 22.47
N LEU A 245 21.02 19.43 21.19
CA LEU A 245 21.72 20.18 20.13
C LEU A 245 21.17 21.60 19.96
N ASN A 246 19.95 21.90 20.42
CA ASN A 246 19.26 23.19 20.25
C ASN A 246 19.20 23.70 18.80
N GLU A 247 19.56 22.87 17.82
CA GLU A 247 19.66 23.16 16.39
C GLU A 247 18.73 22.21 15.59
N ASN A 248 17.46 22.58 15.47
CA ASN A 248 16.46 21.75 14.79
C ASN A 248 16.86 21.37 13.35
N ASN A 249 17.47 22.28 12.61
CA ASN A 249 17.90 22.04 11.22
C ASN A 249 18.94 20.91 11.13
N LEU A 250 19.81 20.79 12.12
CA LEU A 250 20.86 19.76 12.14
C LEU A 250 20.25 18.35 12.30
N VAL A 251 19.29 18.21 13.22
CA VAL A 251 18.59 16.95 13.43
C VAL A 251 17.76 16.57 12.21
N ASP A 252 17.15 17.56 11.53
CA ASP A 252 16.40 17.33 10.30
C ASP A 252 17.33 16.85 9.18
N GLU A 253 18.52 17.45 9.03
CA GLU A 253 19.53 17.01 8.05
C GLU A 253 20.03 15.60 8.38
N PHE A 254 20.33 15.30 9.66
CA PHE A 254 20.70 13.96 10.10
C PHE A 254 19.64 12.93 9.77
N ASN A 255 18.38 13.20 10.14
CA ASN A 255 17.24 12.32 9.80
C ASN A 255 17.11 12.13 8.30
N SER A 256 17.32 13.18 7.51
CA SER A 256 17.30 13.07 6.04
C SER A 256 18.40 12.16 5.51
N HIS A 257 19.61 12.17 6.11
CA HIS A 257 20.67 11.22 5.78
C HIS A 257 20.30 9.78 6.15
N CYS A 258 19.71 9.56 7.32
CA CYS A 258 19.21 8.24 7.72
C CYS A 258 18.19 7.70 6.69
N LEU A 259 17.23 8.54 6.29
CA LEU A 259 16.23 8.13 5.29
C LEU A 259 16.82 7.85 3.91
N LYS A 260 17.90 8.55 3.49
CA LYS A 260 18.62 8.23 2.25
C LYS A 260 19.33 6.87 2.33
N ILE A 261 19.85 6.49 3.51
CA ILE A 261 20.40 5.15 3.74
C ILE A 261 19.29 4.10 3.61
N VAL A 262 18.12 4.34 4.20
CA VAL A 262 16.95 3.46 4.06
C VAL A 262 16.53 3.35 2.59
N LYS A 263 16.48 4.47 1.86
CA LYS A 263 16.17 4.45 0.40
C LYS A 263 17.18 3.60 -0.38
N SER A 264 18.48 3.72 -0.07
CA SER A 264 19.51 2.90 -0.69
C SER A 264 19.30 1.40 -0.40
N ASN A 265 18.89 1.05 0.82
CA ASN A 265 18.54 -0.32 1.17
C ASN A 265 17.32 -0.82 0.39
N ILE A 266 16.28 0.01 0.27
CA ILE A 266 15.07 -0.27 -0.51
C ILE A 266 15.44 -0.59 -1.96
N ASP A 267 16.25 0.25 -2.60
CA ASP A 267 16.66 0.07 -3.99
C ASP A 267 17.46 -1.23 -4.18
N ALA A 268 18.35 -1.56 -3.24
CA ALA A 268 19.12 -2.80 -3.26
C ALA A 268 18.29 -4.07 -3.01
N LEU A 269 17.12 -3.95 -2.38
CA LEU A 269 16.20 -5.03 -2.09
C LEU A 269 15.09 -5.18 -3.14
N ASN A 270 14.87 -4.15 -3.96
CA ASN A 270 13.80 -4.12 -4.95
C ASN A 270 14.08 -5.07 -6.11
N ASN A 271 13.38 -6.20 -6.14
CA ASN A 271 13.43 -7.21 -7.20
C ASN A 271 12.07 -7.90 -7.37
N GLU A 272 11.97 -8.84 -8.33
CA GLU A 272 10.70 -9.49 -8.67
C GLU A 272 10.10 -10.39 -7.57
N GLU A 273 10.91 -10.92 -6.66
CA GLU A 273 10.46 -11.78 -5.56
C GLU A 273 10.14 -11.01 -4.28
N ASN A 274 10.55 -9.74 -4.22
CA ASN A 274 10.40 -8.87 -3.06
C ASN A 274 9.32 -7.81 -3.28
N LYS A 275 8.55 -7.55 -2.25
CA LYS A 275 7.64 -6.41 -2.17
C LYS A 275 8.13 -5.46 -1.10
N ILE A 276 8.34 -4.20 -1.49
CA ILE A 276 8.68 -3.14 -0.54
C ILE A 276 7.38 -2.45 -0.12
N VAL A 277 7.24 -2.27 1.18
CA VAL A 277 6.12 -1.58 1.81
C VAL A 277 6.64 -0.49 2.74
N ILE A 278 6.24 0.73 2.48
CA ILE A 278 6.55 1.87 3.34
C ILE A 278 5.43 2.01 4.38
N ILE A 279 5.79 1.90 5.64
CA ILE A 279 4.88 2.19 6.75
C ILE A 279 5.08 3.65 7.14
N ASN A 280 4.17 4.49 6.69
CA ASN A 280 4.24 5.93 6.98
C ASN A 280 3.44 6.26 8.23
N ASN A 281 4.14 6.76 9.25
CA ASN A 281 3.54 7.19 10.51
C ASN A 281 3.24 8.71 10.54
N SER A 282 3.59 9.45 9.48
CA SER A 282 3.40 10.89 9.39
C SER A 282 2.09 11.25 8.68
N GLN A 283 1.61 12.47 8.92
CA GLN A 283 0.49 13.04 8.15
C GLN A 283 0.96 13.58 6.79
N ASN A 284 2.21 14.07 6.74
CA ASN A 284 2.82 14.62 5.54
C ASN A 284 3.53 13.51 4.75
N ASN A 285 3.34 13.50 3.44
CA ASN A 285 3.96 12.57 2.50
C ASN A 285 5.02 13.24 1.61
N ASP A 286 5.33 14.54 1.80
CA ASP A 286 6.23 15.27 0.92
C ASP A 286 7.64 14.66 0.92
N TYR A 287 8.12 14.21 2.09
CA TYR A 287 9.42 13.54 2.20
C TYR A 287 9.48 12.22 1.43
N LEU A 288 8.35 11.51 1.26
CA LEU A 288 8.28 10.30 0.44
C LEU A 288 8.45 10.61 -1.04
N ASN A 289 7.96 11.77 -1.48
CA ASN A 289 8.18 12.26 -2.85
C ASN A 289 9.65 12.67 -3.05
N GLU A 290 10.23 13.41 -2.11
CA GLU A 290 11.65 13.79 -2.15
C GLU A 290 12.58 12.56 -2.22
N LEU A 291 12.19 11.45 -1.60
CA LEU A 291 12.94 10.19 -1.62
C LEU A 291 12.54 9.25 -2.78
N GLU A 292 11.70 9.69 -3.70
CA GLU A 292 11.19 8.87 -4.83
C GLU A 292 10.56 7.55 -4.36
N LEU A 293 9.81 7.58 -3.25
CA LEU A 293 9.18 6.40 -2.67
C LEU A 293 7.70 6.23 -3.03
N LEU A 294 7.10 7.18 -3.74
CA LEU A 294 5.68 7.14 -4.08
C LEU A 294 5.29 5.96 -4.99
N ASP A 295 6.24 5.42 -5.74
CA ASP A 295 6.02 4.24 -6.59
C ASP A 295 5.94 2.91 -5.81
N PHE A 296 6.31 2.91 -4.54
CA PHE A 296 6.18 1.75 -3.66
C PHE A 296 4.79 1.68 -3.00
N SER A 297 4.48 0.56 -2.39
CA SER A 297 3.26 0.43 -1.59
C SER A 297 3.38 1.19 -0.29
N ILE A 298 2.50 2.15 -0.05
CA ILE A 298 2.50 2.97 1.15
C ILE A 298 1.28 2.60 1.99
N LEU A 299 1.52 2.17 3.23
CA LEU A 299 0.50 1.98 4.26
C LEU A 299 0.62 3.11 5.28
N ASN A 300 -0.40 3.95 5.37
CA ASN A 300 -0.48 4.97 6.41
C ASN A 300 -1.04 4.32 7.67
N ILE A 301 -0.15 3.94 8.59
CA ILE A 301 -0.49 3.33 9.87
C ILE A 301 -0.13 4.31 10.96
N LYS A 302 -1.16 4.89 11.59
CA LYS A 302 -1.00 5.88 12.63
C LYS A 302 -1.61 5.35 13.91
N LYS A 303 -0.78 4.88 14.82
CA LYS A 303 -1.14 4.45 16.17
C LYS A 303 -0.31 5.22 17.18
N ASP A 304 -0.84 5.35 18.37
CA ASP A 304 -0.16 6.04 19.49
C ASP A 304 1.07 5.27 20.01
N ASP A 305 1.14 3.98 19.64
CA ASP A 305 2.15 3.03 20.11
C ASP A 305 2.81 2.32 18.94
N ILE A 306 4.14 2.20 18.96
CA ILE A 306 4.93 1.57 17.89
C ILE A 306 4.59 0.07 17.75
N GLY A 307 4.37 -0.63 18.85
CA GLY A 307 4.01 -2.04 18.86
C GLY A 307 2.68 -2.29 18.16
N LYS A 308 1.68 -1.44 18.39
CA LYS A 308 0.40 -1.49 17.67
C LYS A 308 0.56 -1.21 16.18
N SER A 309 1.45 -0.28 15.81
CA SER A 309 1.75 0.00 14.40
C SER A 309 2.44 -1.18 13.74
N MET A 310 3.37 -1.83 14.43
CA MET A 310 4.06 -3.04 13.95
C MET A 310 3.09 -4.22 13.81
N GLN A 311 2.19 -4.41 14.79
CA GLN A 311 1.18 -5.45 14.73
C GLN A 311 0.25 -5.27 13.53
N GLU A 312 -0.25 -4.05 13.30
CA GLU A 312 -1.12 -3.77 12.15
C GLU A 312 -0.40 -3.98 10.81
N ALA A 313 0.85 -3.53 10.68
CA ALA A 313 1.66 -3.76 9.49
C ALA A 313 1.87 -5.26 9.23
N TYR A 314 2.18 -6.00 10.29
CA TYR A 314 2.34 -7.44 10.23
C TYR A 314 1.03 -8.13 9.80
N ASP A 315 -0.09 -7.82 10.43
CA ASP A 315 -1.40 -8.43 10.14
C ASP A 315 -1.87 -8.19 8.70
N ILE A 316 -1.51 -7.02 8.14
CA ILE A 316 -1.81 -6.68 6.74
C ILE A 316 -0.91 -7.47 5.78
N CYS A 317 0.39 -7.57 6.05
CA CYS A 317 1.40 -8.03 5.11
C CYS A 317 1.69 -9.54 5.20
N ALA A 318 1.77 -10.11 6.40
CA ALA A 318 2.20 -11.49 6.62
C ALA A 318 1.38 -12.57 5.89
N PRO A 319 0.05 -12.38 5.65
CA PRO A 319 -0.74 -13.34 4.90
C PRO A 319 -0.34 -13.51 3.43
N PHE A 320 0.42 -12.57 2.87
CA PHE A 320 0.68 -12.46 1.43
C PHE A 320 2.14 -12.74 1.04
N CYS A 321 2.97 -13.22 1.94
CA CYS A 321 4.38 -13.52 1.66
C CYS A 321 4.82 -14.80 2.37
N ASP A 322 5.97 -15.36 1.99
CA ASP A 322 6.59 -16.45 2.73
C ASP A 322 7.33 -15.90 3.96
N ASN A 323 8.04 -14.78 3.80
CA ASN A 323 8.77 -14.10 4.87
C ASN A 323 8.37 -12.63 4.95
N ILE A 324 8.26 -12.11 6.17
CA ILE A 324 8.06 -10.68 6.43
C ILE A 324 9.23 -10.13 7.25
N ILE A 325 9.69 -8.95 6.88
CA ILE A 325 10.78 -8.24 7.53
C ILE A 325 10.25 -6.85 7.92
N LEU A 326 10.28 -6.55 9.21
CA LEU A 326 9.95 -5.25 9.78
C LEU A 326 11.26 -4.55 10.15
N SER A 327 11.48 -3.34 9.66
CA SER A 327 12.71 -2.58 9.84
C SER A 327 12.44 -1.13 10.20
N GLY A 328 13.14 -0.62 11.20
CA GLY A 328 13.19 0.81 11.53
C GLY A 328 13.96 1.63 10.50
N SER A 329 13.95 2.94 10.65
CA SER A 329 14.63 3.91 9.78
C SER A 329 15.75 4.71 10.45
N ASP A 330 15.98 4.49 11.73
CA ASP A 330 16.83 5.32 12.62
C ASP A 330 18.17 4.66 12.99
N VAL A 331 18.51 3.54 12.33
CA VAL A 331 19.76 2.82 12.51
C VAL A 331 20.60 2.89 11.24
N PRO A 332 21.49 3.90 11.12
CA PRO A 332 22.29 4.12 9.90
C PRO A 332 23.28 3.00 9.58
N GLU A 333 23.63 2.16 10.54
CA GLU A 333 24.52 1.02 10.34
C GLU A 333 23.86 -0.15 9.61
N LEU A 334 22.52 -0.24 9.62
CA LEU A 334 21.75 -1.32 9.01
C LEU A 334 21.76 -1.20 7.48
N THR A 335 22.23 -2.24 6.80
CA THR A 335 22.33 -2.29 5.34
C THR A 335 21.43 -3.37 4.73
N ALA A 336 21.21 -3.31 3.42
CA ALA A 336 20.51 -4.35 2.67
C ALA A 336 21.16 -5.74 2.80
N VAL A 337 22.43 -5.82 3.12
CA VAL A 337 23.14 -7.10 3.32
C VAL A 337 22.61 -7.80 4.57
N GLN A 338 22.50 -7.08 5.69
CA GLN A 338 21.94 -7.65 6.93
C GLN A 338 20.47 -8.03 6.74
N LEU A 339 19.69 -7.18 6.06
CA LEU A 339 18.28 -7.47 5.76
C LEU A 339 18.11 -8.72 4.88
N LYS A 340 18.98 -8.93 3.87
CA LYS A 340 19.01 -10.18 3.09
C LYS A 340 19.46 -11.38 3.91
N ASN A 341 20.42 -11.20 4.80
CA ASN A 341 20.91 -12.29 5.66
C ASN A 341 19.85 -12.72 6.68
N SER A 342 18.99 -11.80 7.16
CA SER A 342 17.89 -12.16 8.07
C SER A 342 16.99 -13.25 7.48
N ILE A 343 16.72 -13.21 6.16
CA ILE A 343 15.95 -14.26 5.47
C ILE A 343 16.67 -15.60 5.47
N LYS A 344 18.00 -15.62 5.33
CA LYS A 344 18.77 -16.89 5.33
C LYS A 344 18.63 -17.63 6.66
N TYR A 345 18.57 -16.89 7.77
CA TYR A 345 18.37 -17.48 9.10
C TYR A 345 17.00 -18.12 9.26
N LEU A 346 15.98 -17.66 8.52
CA LEU A 346 14.64 -18.24 8.54
C LEU A 346 14.58 -19.66 7.96
N GLY A 347 15.63 -20.10 7.27
CA GLY A 347 15.78 -21.50 6.88
C GLY A 347 15.83 -22.47 8.08
N ASN A 348 16.46 -22.06 9.18
CA ASN A 348 16.66 -22.87 10.38
C ASN A 348 15.83 -22.42 11.59
N PHE A 349 15.41 -21.15 11.61
CA PHE A 349 14.68 -20.54 12.70
C PHE A 349 13.30 -20.04 12.23
N ASP A 350 12.37 -19.84 13.14
CA ASP A 350 11.07 -19.27 12.82
C ASP A 350 11.10 -17.75 12.71
N SER A 351 12.01 -17.14 13.47
CA SER A 351 12.23 -15.70 13.46
C SER A 351 13.71 -15.36 13.63
N TYR A 352 14.10 -14.19 13.16
CA TYR A 352 15.43 -13.62 13.35
C TYR A 352 15.29 -12.14 13.74
N ILE A 353 16.12 -11.70 14.71
CA ILE A 353 16.04 -10.37 15.26
C ILE A 353 17.43 -9.74 15.34
N ILE A 354 17.54 -8.46 14.97
CA ILE A 354 18.75 -7.66 15.11
C ILE A 354 18.49 -6.66 16.23
N GLY A 355 19.24 -6.84 17.34
CA GLY A 355 19.13 -6.00 18.54
C GLY A 355 19.83 -4.66 18.37
N THR A 356 19.46 -3.71 19.24
CA THR A 356 20.13 -2.42 19.44
C THR A 356 20.79 -2.35 20.82
N GLU A 357 21.77 -1.46 20.99
CA GLU A 357 22.54 -1.36 22.24
C GLU A 357 21.68 -0.90 23.43
N ASP A 358 20.64 -0.13 23.18
CA ASP A 358 19.67 0.36 24.15
C ASP A 358 18.70 -0.72 24.67
N GLY A 359 18.84 -1.98 24.22
CA GLY A 359 17.98 -3.09 24.62
C GLY A 359 16.74 -3.29 23.73
N GLY A 360 16.60 -2.49 22.68
CA GLY A 360 15.60 -2.62 21.63
C GLY A 360 16.01 -3.53 20.47
N TYR A 361 15.33 -3.38 19.35
CA TYR A 361 15.70 -4.02 18.09
C TYR A 361 15.34 -3.14 16.88
N CYS A 362 16.16 -3.21 15.83
CA CYS A 362 15.98 -2.44 14.60
C CYS A 362 15.43 -3.25 13.42
N CYS A 363 15.49 -4.58 13.50
CA CYS A 363 14.97 -5.46 12.45
C CYS A 363 14.39 -6.74 13.08
N PHE A 364 13.20 -7.10 12.66
CA PHE A 364 12.56 -8.37 12.96
C PHE A 364 12.14 -9.05 11.67
N ALA A 365 12.60 -10.28 11.44
CA ALA A 365 12.23 -11.11 10.30
C ALA A 365 11.55 -12.39 10.79
N THR A 366 10.46 -12.82 10.12
CA THR A 366 9.78 -14.07 10.46
C THR A 366 9.10 -14.72 9.27
N LYS A 367 8.98 -16.05 9.30
CA LYS A 367 8.14 -16.85 8.40
C LYS A 367 6.79 -17.23 9.01
N LEU A 368 6.56 -16.95 10.30
CA LEU A 368 5.30 -17.21 10.99
C LEU A 368 4.19 -16.33 10.41
N LYS A 369 2.96 -16.87 10.36
CA LYS A 369 1.78 -16.19 9.79
C LYS A 369 0.74 -15.81 10.82
N ASN A 370 0.95 -16.18 12.06
CA ASN A 370 0.02 -15.95 13.15
C ASN A 370 0.77 -15.54 14.42
N LEU A 371 1.15 -14.26 14.49
CA LEU A 371 1.75 -13.63 15.68
C LEU A 371 0.72 -12.68 16.30
N GLU A 372 -0.28 -13.27 16.98
CA GLU A 372 -1.37 -12.50 17.57
C GLU A 372 -0.86 -11.65 18.74
N ASN A 373 -1.00 -10.32 18.60
CA ASN A 373 -0.70 -9.33 19.63
C ASN A 373 0.75 -9.38 20.19
N VAL A 374 1.68 -9.99 19.49
CA VAL A 374 3.06 -10.14 19.99
C VAL A 374 3.73 -8.78 20.11
N PHE A 375 3.62 -7.94 19.09
CA PHE A 375 4.22 -6.61 19.10
C PHE A 375 3.52 -5.65 20.09
N SER A 376 2.21 -5.77 20.24
CA SER A 376 1.42 -4.87 21.10
C SER A 376 1.49 -5.21 22.60
N ARG A 377 2.10 -6.35 22.97
CA ARG A 377 2.27 -6.76 24.38
C ARG A 377 3.61 -6.34 24.99
N VAL A 378 4.56 -5.92 24.16
CA VAL A 378 5.89 -5.49 24.59
C VAL A 378 5.82 -4.02 25.00
N ASP A 379 6.43 -3.70 26.15
CA ASP A 379 6.61 -2.31 26.58
C ASP A 379 7.89 -1.74 25.97
N TYR A 380 7.72 -0.94 24.93
CA TYR A 380 8.80 -0.31 24.17
C TYR A 380 9.48 0.87 24.91
N SER A 381 9.07 1.18 26.12
CA SER A 381 9.68 2.22 26.95
C SER A 381 10.82 1.72 27.84
N THR A 382 11.10 0.41 27.83
CA THR A 382 12.09 -0.24 28.68
C THR A 382 13.36 -0.61 27.92
N ASP A 383 14.46 -0.88 28.65
CA ASP A 383 15.72 -1.42 28.12
C ASP A 383 15.72 -2.96 27.95
N HIS A 384 14.57 -3.60 28.18
CA HIS A 384 14.38 -5.05 28.10
C HIS A 384 13.47 -5.49 26.92
N VAL A 385 13.15 -4.59 26.00
CA VAL A 385 12.25 -4.82 24.86
C VAL A 385 12.61 -6.09 24.11
N LEU A 386 13.89 -6.26 23.79
CA LEU A 386 14.37 -7.41 23.03
C LEU A 386 14.19 -8.73 23.78
N ASP A 387 14.50 -8.75 25.07
CA ASP A 387 14.40 -9.96 25.88
C ASP A 387 12.94 -10.32 26.15
N ASP A 388 12.08 -9.35 26.39
CA ASP A 388 10.64 -9.56 26.53
C ASP A 388 10.02 -10.07 25.24
N PHE A 389 10.43 -9.51 24.11
CA PHE A 389 9.97 -9.97 22.80
C PHE A 389 10.37 -11.44 22.54
N ILE A 390 11.65 -11.82 22.81
CA ILE A 390 12.16 -13.17 22.60
C ILE A 390 11.47 -14.18 23.52
N ARG A 391 11.12 -13.84 24.75
CA ARG A 391 10.39 -14.72 25.67
C ARG A 391 9.04 -15.17 25.11
N HIS A 392 8.43 -14.38 24.24
CA HIS A 392 7.14 -14.68 23.61
C HIS A 392 7.28 -15.39 22.26
N GLN A 393 8.53 -15.63 21.77
CA GLN A 393 8.79 -16.22 20.46
C GLN A 393 9.67 -17.47 20.58
N TYR A 394 9.11 -18.62 20.24
CA TYR A 394 9.86 -19.87 20.19
C TYR A 394 10.74 -19.88 18.92
N ASN A 395 11.93 -20.52 19.03
CA ASN A 395 12.85 -20.73 17.91
C ASN A 395 13.27 -19.43 17.19
N THR A 396 13.56 -18.38 17.98
CA THR A 396 14.06 -17.10 17.47
C THR A 396 15.59 -17.03 17.60
N LYS A 397 16.30 -16.74 16.52
CA LYS A 397 17.73 -16.43 16.52
C LYS A 397 17.92 -14.93 16.70
N LYS A 398 18.70 -14.53 17.71
CA LYS A 398 19.22 -13.18 17.89
C LYS A 398 20.51 -13.00 17.08
N SER A 399 20.76 -11.81 16.55
CA SER A 399 22.04 -11.47 15.93
C SER A 399 23.18 -11.57 16.96
N ASP A 400 24.36 -11.93 16.46
CA ASP A 400 25.58 -11.98 17.27
C ASP A 400 26.22 -10.59 17.45
N PHE A 401 25.63 -9.55 16.88
CA PHE A 401 26.01 -8.14 16.94
C PHE A 401 24.77 -7.28 17.23
N LYS A 402 25.01 -6.06 17.68
CA LYS A 402 24.00 -5.03 17.92
C LYS A 402 24.34 -3.79 17.12
N PHE A 403 23.33 -2.97 16.82
CA PHE A 403 23.49 -1.66 16.21
C PHE A 403 23.09 -0.56 17.19
N ILE A 404 23.38 0.68 16.81
CA ILE A 404 23.03 1.85 17.61
C ILE A 404 21.80 2.51 17.03
N ASP A 405 20.73 2.59 17.83
CA ASP A 405 19.63 3.52 17.59
C ASP A 405 20.04 4.89 18.11
N VAL A 406 20.12 5.87 17.23
CA VAL A 406 20.69 7.17 17.53
C VAL A 406 19.64 8.09 18.14
N ASP A 407 19.53 8.13 19.46
CA ASP A 407 18.60 8.99 20.21
C ASP A 407 19.30 10.12 20.96
N THR A 408 20.56 9.95 21.31
CA THR A 408 21.37 10.89 22.07
C THR A 408 22.63 11.31 21.34
N LEU A 409 23.38 12.27 21.90
CA LEU A 409 24.69 12.68 21.34
C LEU A 409 25.73 11.57 21.48
N ASP A 410 25.70 10.82 22.57
CA ASP A 410 26.62 9.71 22.81
C ASP A 410 26.37 8.57 21.80
N ASP A 411 25.10 8.29 21.47
CA ASP A 411 24.73 7.36 20.40
C ASP A 411 25.25 7.82 19.07
N LEU A 412 25.09 9.12 18.75
CA LEU A 412 25.59 9.71 17.50
C LEU A 412 27.10 9.54 17.37
N GLN A 413 27.87 9.80 18.45
CA GLN A 413 29.33 9.65 18.47
C GLN A 413 29.74 8.18 18.33
N SER A 414 29.08 7.28 19.02
CA SER A 414 29.33 5.84 18.97
C SER A 414 29.05 5.26 17.59
N MET A 415 27.88 5.59 17.01
CA MET A 415 27.51 5.20 15.63
C MET A 415 28.51 5.75 14.60
N TYR A 416 28.89 7.01 14.73
CA TYR A 416 29.89 7.61 13.86
C TYR A 416 31.25 6.88 13.95
N GLY A 417 31.71 6.54 15.17
CA GLY A 417 32.92 5.74 15.38
C GLY A 417 32.85 4.36 14.70
N ASN A 418 31.71 3.69 14.81
CA ASN A 418 31.44 2.42 14.15
C ASN A 418 31.49 2.52 12.62
N LEU A 419 30.80 3.51 12.05
CA LEU A 419 30.83 3.72 10.61
C LEU A 419 32.24 4.05 10.11
N LYS A 420 32.99 4.88 10.86
CA LYS A 420 34.35 5.29 10.47
C LYS A 420 35.34 4.15 10.51
N SER A 421 35.15 3.19 11.40
CA SER A 421 35.98 1.98 11.52
C SER A 421 35.56 0.84 10.59
N ALA A 422 34.39 0.95 9.96
CA ALA A 422 33.87 -0.08 9.09
C ALA A 422 34.74 -0.26 7.82
N SER A 423 35.03 -1.51 7.47
CA SER A 423 35.87 -1.85 6.32
C SER A 423 35.25 -1.44 4.98
N LYS A 424 33.94 -1.28 4.94
CA LYS A 424 33.19 -0.90 3.73
C LYS A 424 31.91 -0.16 4.10
N LEU A 425 31.74 1.02 3.55
CA LEU A 425 30.53 1.82 3.65
C LEU A 425 29.74 1.82 2.35
N THR A 426 28.43 1.98 2.45
CA THR A 426 27.61 2.39 1.31
C THR A 426 27.87 3.86 0.99
N LYS A 427 27.50 4.32 -0.21
CA LYS A 427 27.62 5.73 -0.59
C LYS A 427 26.91 6.64 0.42
N GLU A 428 25.70 6.27 0.83
CA GLU A 428 24.90 7.12 1.73
C GLU A 428 25.45 7.11 3.17
N GLN A 429 26.02 6.00 3.63
CA GLN A 429 26.76 5.99 4.90
C GLN A 429 28.01 6.87 4.84
N SER A 430 28.75 6.87 3.72
CA SER A 430 29.89 7.76 3.53
C SER A 430 29.47 9.23 3.51
N ASN A 431 28.32 9.56 2.90
CA ASN A 431 27.75 10.89 2.92
C ASN A 431 27.38 11.34 4.33
N LEU A 432 26.83 10.44 5.17
CA LEU A 432 26.51 10.72 6.56
C LEU A 432 27.78 10.97 7.37
N VAL A 433 28.83 10.16 7.22
CA VAL A 433 30.11 10.36 7.90
C VAL A 433 30.70 11.74 7.53
N GLN A 434 30.73 12.10 6.24
CA GLN A 434 31.20 13.41 5.79
C GLN A 434 30.37 14.59 6.34
N PHE A 435 29.07 14.39 6.49
CA PHE A 435 28.17 15.38 7.09
C PHE A 435 28.54 15.64 8.56
N ILE A 436 28.79 14.57 9.35
CA ILE A 436 29.17 14.66 10.76
C ILE A 436 30.58 15.29 10.88
N ASP A 437 31.56 14.86 10.07
CA ASP A 437 32.93 15.41 10.06
C ASP A 437 32.94 16.94 9.87
N LYS A 438 32.12 17.46 8.97
CA LYS A 438 32.04 18.91 8.68
C LYS A 438 31.50 19.73 9.85
N ARG A 439 30.72 19.13 10.71
CA ARG A 439 30.01 19.80 11.81
C ARG A 439 30.75 19.71 13.16
N LYS A 440 31.89 18.99 13.24
CA LYS A 440 32.72 18.81 14.45
C LYS A 440 31.98 18.26 15.67
N TYR A 441 30.97 17.42 15.46
CA TYR A 441 30.22 16.74 16.53
C TYR A 441 30.80 15.35 16.90
N ALA A 442 31.96 15.03 16.37
CA ALA A 442 32.70 13.78 16.63
C ALA A 442 33.78 13.97 17.68
#